data_8fc218d6e5e49b819096285426120588
#
_entry.id   8fc218d6e5e49b819096285426120588
#
_cell.length_a   1.000
_cell.length_b   1.000
_cell.length_c   1.000
_cell.angle_alpha   90.00
_cell.angle_beta   90.00
_cell.angle_gamma   90.00
#
_symmetry.space_group_name_H-M   'P 1'
#
loop_
_entity.id
_entity.type
_entity.pdbx_description
1 polymer ?
#
loop_
_entity_poly.entity_id
_entity_poly.type
_entity_poly.pdbx_seq_one_letter_code
_entity_poly.pdbx_strand_id
1 'polypeptide(L)'
;MPQKPGVVATMADTRHVHVFDASAVLQVGFRPSPHSSLPQALMTKGPRTTPSKPLFTFKGHREEGFAIDWSSRKPGRLATGDCAGNIHVWDMKGSSWQVDSSPYRGHQGSVEDLQWSPVEETVFASSSADKTVRIWDTRGRNGPQISLNAHSTDVNVITWNHGVTYLLASGSDDGSFKVWDLRAIREASPVAHFTHHKQAITSIEWAPNDDSSLCVSSADDQVTIWDLSVEAEEGPPGDYPPQLLFIHQGQHNVKEVHWHPQIPGLITTTAEDGFNVFKPAINVST
;
A
#
# COMPACT_ATOMS: atom_id res chain seq x y z
N MET A 1 4.98 -9.50 -8.20
CA MET A 1 6.24 -8.91 -8.72
C MET A 1 5.91 -8.17 -10.01
N PRO A 2 6.14 -6.86 -10.11
CA PRO A 2 5.64 -6.05 -11.25
C PRO A 2 6.06 -6.57 -12.63
N GLN A 3 7.30 -7.02 -12.78
CA GLN A 3 7.83 -7.52 -14.06
C GLN A 3 7.45 -8.98 -14.39
N LYS A 4 6.85 -9.70 -13.43
CA LYS A 4 6.30 -11.06 -13.58
C LYS A 4 5.03 -11.16 -12.73
N PRO A 5 3.86 -10.78 -13.27
CA PRO A 5 2.62 -10.66 -12.49
C PRO A 5 2.17 -11.95 -11.78
N GLY A 6 2.59 -13.12 -12.30
CA GLY A 6 2.30 -14.41 -11.66
C GLY A 6 3.17 -14.72 -10.44
N VAL A 7 4.22 -13.95 -10.15
CA VAL A 7 5.05 -14.16 -8.97
C VAL A 7 4.56 -13.27 -7.83
N VAL A 8 4.11 -13.91 -6.75
CA VAL A 8 3.57 -13.26 -5.55
C VAL A 8 4.43 -13.59 -4.33
N ALA A 9 4.50 -12.66 -3.39
CA ALA A 9 5.11 -12.88 -2.09
C ALA A 9 4.06 -12.72 -0.99
N THR A 10 4.18 -13.54 0.05
CA THR A 10 3.30 -13.49 1.23
C THR A 10 4.13 -13.55 2.48
N MET A 11 3.73 -12.84 3.50
CA MET A 11 4.26 -12.96 4.85
C MET A 11 3.14 -13.46 5.77
N ALA A 12 3.46 -14.33 6.70
CA ALA A 12 2.49 -14.97 7.58
C ALA A 12 2.91 -14.84 9.05
N ASP A 13 1.97 -15.12 9.95
CA ASP A 13 2.15 -15.22 11.39
C ASP A 13 3.27 -16.20 11.80
N THR A 14 3.61 -17.12 10.92
CA THR A 14 4.76 -18.02 11.08
C THR A 14 6.12 -17.34 10.98
N ARG A 15 6.18 -16.01 10.74
CA ARG A 15 7.40 -15.21 10.51
C ARG A 15 8.13 -15.57 9.20
N HIS A 16 7.52 -16.41 8.37
CA HIS A 16 8.09 -16.81 7.12
C HIS A 16 7.57 -15.97 5.97
N VAL A 17 8.46 -15.58 5.09
CA VAL A 17 8.08 -14.97 3.82
C VAL A 17 8.22 -16.03 2.73
N HIS A 18 7.15 -16.23 1.98
CA HIS A 18 7.11 -17.19 0.87
C HIS A 18 6.95 -16.45 -0.45
N VAL A 19 7.68 -16.91 -1.45
CA VAL A 19 7.50 -16.46 -2.84
C VAL A 19 6.93 -17.63 -3.64
N PHE A 20 5.83 -17.39 -4.33
CA PHE A 20 5.12 -18.38 -5.13
C PHE A 20 5.04 -17.97 -6.60
N ASP A 21 4.95 -18.96 -7.49
CA ASP A 21 4.48 -18.76 -8.86
C ASP A 21 2.99 -19.13 -8.93
N ALA A 22 2.15 -18.14 -9.03
CA ALA A 22 0.71 -18.26 -9.16
C ALA A 22 0.25 -18.25 -10.64
N SER A 23 1.16 -18.20 -11.60
CA SER A 23 0.84 -18.05 -13.03
C SER A 23 -0.15 -19.11 -13.53
N ALA A 24 0.02 -20.37 -13.10
CA ALA A 24 -0.88 -21.45 -13.48
C ALA A 24 -2.30 -21.26 -12.92
N VAL A 25 -2.44 -20.70 -11.71
CA VAL A 25 -3.74 -20.47 -11.07
C VAL A 25 -4.45 -19.29 -11.73
N LEU A 26 -3.71 -18.21 -12.03
CA LEU A 26 -4.25 -17.01 -12.65
C LEU A 26 -4.71 -17.24 -14.10
N GLN A 27 -4.11 -18.20 -14.83
CA GLN A 27 -4.51 -18.55 -16.21
C GLN A 27 -5.80 -19.38 -16.28
N VAL A 28 -6.16 -20.09 -15.22
CA VAL A 28 -7.38 -20.94 -15.20
C VAL A 28 -8.66 -20.15 -15.00
N GLY A 29 -8.58 -18.93 -14.45
CA GLY A 29 -9.75 -18.12 -14.04
C GLY A 29 -10.54 -17.46 -15.17
N PHE A 30 -10.05 -17.38 -16.41
CA PHE A 30 -10.70 -16.63 -17.49
C PHE A 30 -10.84 -17.41 -18.80
N ARG A 31 -11.81 -18.34 -18.84
CA ARG A 31 -12.45 -18.71 -20.10
C ARG A 31 -13.88 -18.18 -20.08
N PRO A 32 -14.17 -17.06 -20.74
CA PRO A 32 -15.56 -16.64 -20.93
C PRO A 32 -16.26 -17.70 -21.80
N SER A 33 -17.24 -18.39 -21.23
CA SER A 33 -18.18 -19.18 -22.02
C SER A 33 -19.12 -18.19 -22.72
N PRO A 34 -19.34 -18.30 -24.03
CA PRO A 34 -20.18 -17.34 -24.79
C PRO A 34 -21.65 -17.29 -24.39
N HIS A 35 -22.12 -18.12 -23.47
CA HIS A 35 -23.56 -18.30 -23.17
C HIS A 35 -23.88 -18.51 -21.69
N SER A 36 -23.12 -18.04 -20.74
CA SER A 36 -23.51 -18.14 -19.33
C SER A 36 -23.79 -16.77 -18.72
N SER A 37 -25.05 -16.55 -18.33
CA SER A 37 -25.42 -15.67 -17.22
C SER A 37 -24.45 -15.92 -16.05
N LEU A 38 -23.95 -14.86 -15.40
CA LEU A 38 -23.00 -14.83 -14.28
C LEU A 38 -23.02 -16.13 -13.48
N PRO A 39 -21.89 -16.86 -13.40
CA PRO A 39 -21.96 -18.22 -12.91
C PRO A 39 -21.98 -18.27 -11.39
N GLN A 40 -23.01 -18.85 -10.83
CA GLN A 40 -22.92 -19.60 -9.56
C GLN A 40 -21.79 -20.66 -9.58
N ALA A 41 -21.13 -20.87 -10.70
CA ALA A 41 -20.05 -21.82 -10.92
C ALA A 41 -18.68 -21.42 -10.32
N LEU A 42 -18.52 -20.20 -9.84
CA LEU A 42 -17.30 -19.82 -9.09
C LEU A 42 -17.27 -20.42 -7.68
N MET A 43 -18.38 -20.96 -7.19
CA MET A 43 -18.45 -21.67 -5.91
C MET A 43 -18.42 -23.21 -6.03
N THR A 44 -18.43 -23.77 -7.21
CA THR A 44 -18.29 -25.21 -7.38
C THR A 44 -16.82 -25.57 -7.56
N LYS A 45 -16.24 -26.16 -6.51
CA LYS A 45 -15.02 -26.97 -6.45
C LYS A 45 -14.14 -26.82 -7.71
N GLY A 46 -13.39 -25.71 -7.78
CA GLY A 46 -12.26 -25.61 -8.70
C GLY A 46 -11.35 -26.84 -8.54
N PRO A 47 -10.55 -27.20 -9.55
CA PRO A 47 -9.63 -28.31 -9.44
C PRO A 47 -8.88 -28.15 -8.12
N ARG A 48 -8.80 -29.21 -7.32
CA ARG A 48 -7.99 -29.25 -6.10
C ARG A 48 -6.56 -28.96 -6.55
N THR A 49 -6.18 -27.71 -6.54
CA THR A 49 -4.80 -27.33 -6.75
C THR A 49 -4.04 -27.86 -5.55
N THR A 50 -3.17 -28.82 -5.79
CA THR A 50 -2.15 -29.16 -4.80
C THR A 50 -1.47 -27.87 -4.37
N PRO A 51 -1.26 -27.62 -3.06
CA PRO A 51 -0.60 -26.41 -2.61
C PRO A 51 0.70 -26.23 -3.39
N SER A 52 0.83 -25.13 -4.12
CA SER A 52 2.02 -24.89 -4.91
C SER A 52 3.20 -24.73 -3.93
N LYS A 53 4.26 -25.48 -4.16
CA LYS A 53 5.47 -25.37 -3.36
C LYS A 53 6.05 -23.96 -3.57
N PRO A 54 6.42 -23.22 -2.52
CA PRO A 54 7.04 -21.92 -2.70
C PRO A 54 8.34 -22.04 -3.51
N LEU A 55 8.56 -21.08 -4.40
CA LEU A 55 9.81 -20.93 -5.15
C LEU A 55 10.96 -20.62 -4.18
N PHE A 56 10.66 -19.87 -3.14
CA PHE A 56 11.63 -19.49 -2.12
C PHE A 56 10.91 -19.26 -0.77
N THR A 57 11.61 -19.57 0.32
CA THR A 57 11.13 -19.31 1.69
C THR A 57 12.24 -18.66 2.52
N PHE A 58 11.98 -17.51 3.08
CA PHE A 58 12.87 -16.84 4.04
C PHE A 58 12.35 -17.04 5.46
N LYS A 59 13.28 -17.35 6.38
CA LYS A 59 12.99 -17.66 7.79
C LYS A 59 13.80 -16.78 8.75
N GLY A 60 14.24 -15.61 8.28
CA GLY A 60 15.15 -14.74 9.04
C GLY A 60 14.46 -13.65 9.85
N HIS A 61 13.16 -13.43 9.69
CA HIS A 61 12.41 -12.52 10.53
C HIS A 61 12.30 -13.04 11.96
N ARG A 62 12.34 -12.13 12.93
CA ARG A 62 12.26 -12.46 14.37
C ARG A 62 10.83 -12.58 14.85
N GLU A 63 9.96 -11.76 14.27
CA GLU A 63 8.53 -11.69 14.55
C GLU A 63 7.74 -11.81 13.26
N GLU A 64 6.45 -11.96 13.38
CA GLU A 64 5.50 -11.78 12.28
C GLU A 64 5.61 -10.39 11.69
N GLY A 65 5.02 -10.16 10.52
CA GLY A 65 5.00 -8.84 9.90
C GLY A 65 4.01 -8.77 8.76
N PHE A 66 3.68 -7.54 8.39
CA PHE A 66 2.68 -7.21 7.39
C PHE A 66 3.28 -6.44 6.22
N ALA A 67 4.32 -5.67 6.48
CA ALA A 67 4.95 -4.79 5.52
C ALA A 67 5.72 -5.58 4.45
N ILE A 68 5.29 -5.42 3.20
CA ILE A 68 5.90 -6.12 2.07
C ILE A 68 5.68 -5.33 0.77
N ASP A 69 6.76 -5.03 0.05
CA ASP A 69 6.64 -4.35 -1.24
C ASP A 69 7.71 -4.78 -2.25
N TRP A 70 7.27 -4.98 -3.51
CA TRP A 70 8.12 -5.25 -4.66
C TRP A 70 8.58 -3.97 -5.34
N SER A 71 9.88 -3.82 -5.57
CA SER A 71 10.39 -2.72 -6.36
C SER A 71 9.85 -2.74 -7.80
N SER A 72 9.26 -1.63 -8.21
CA SER A 72 8.85 -1.40 -9.60
C SER A 72 10.06 -1.12 -10.50
N ARG A 73 11.18 -0.66 -9.94
CA ARG A 73 12.39 -0.23 -10.68
C ARG A 73 13.41 -1.36 -10.86
N LYS A 74 13.56 -2.23 -9.89
CA LYS A 74 14.52 -3.34 -9.96
C LYS A 74 13.80 -4.69 -9.93
N PRO A 75 13.82 -5.43 -11.05
CA PRO A 75 13.16 -6.73 -11.14
C PRO A 75 13.60 -7.70 -10.05
N GLY A 76 12.64 -8.29 -9.34
CA GLY A 76 12.89 -9.27 -8.29
C GLY A 76 13.43 -8.71 -6.98
N ARG A 77 13.52 -7.37 -6.82
CA ARG A 77 13.83 -6.75 -5.53
C ARG A 77 12.57 -6.64 -4.69
N LEU A 78 12.65 -7.08 -3.44
CA LEU A 78 11.58 -7.07 -2.45
C LEU A 78 12.09 -6.46 -1.15
N ALA A 79 11.23 -5.77 -0.41
CA ALA A 79 11.45 -5.41 0.99
C ALA A 79 10.37 -6.06 1.86
N THR A 80 10.76 -6.49 3.06
CA THR A 80 9.83 -7.06 4.06
C THR A 80 10.17 -6.54 5.44
N GLY A 81 9.14 -6.16 6.23
CA GLY A 81 9.26 -5.63 7.58
C GLY A 81 8.58 -6.52 8.61
N ASP A 82 9.12 -6.58 9.83
CA ASP A 82 8.54 -7.35 10.94
C ASP A 82 8.11 -6.47 12.12
N CYS A 83 7.31 -7.04 13.02
CA CYS A 83 6.83 -6.37 14.22
C CYS A 83 7.94 -6.04 15.23
N ALA A 84 9.16 -6.58 15.06
CA ALA A 84 10.33 -6.22 15.84
C ALA A 84 11.12 -5.04 15.27
N GLY A 85 10.60 -4.34 14.24
CA GLY A 85 11.22 -3.17 13.64
C GLY A 85 12.38 -3.48 12.67
N ASN A 86 12.53 -4.73 12.21
CA ASN A 86 13.56 -5.10 11.26
C ASN A 86 13.02 -5.12 9.84
N ILE A 87 13.82 -4.60 8.91
CA ILE A 87 13.51 -4.63 7.48
C ILE A 87 14.59 -5.42 6.75
N HIS A 88 14.18 -6.41 5.94
CA HIS A 88 15.08 -7.16 5.06
C HIS A 88 14.85 -6.78 3.60
N VAL A 89 15.94 -6.59 2.88
CA VAL A 89 15.94 -6.36 1.44
C VAL A 89 16.42 -7.61 0.73
N TRP A 90 15.75 -7.94 -0.36
CA TRP A 90 15.96 -9.13 -1.15
C TRP A 90 16.33 -8.74 -2.56
N ASP A 91 17.27 -9.41 -3.14
CA ASP A 91 17.64 -9.28 -4.54
C ASP A 91 17.58 -10.62 -5.25
N MET A 92 17.02 -10.62 -6.46
CA MET A 92 17.00 -11.83 -7.29
C MET A 92 18.41 -12.10 -7.85
N LYS A 93 18.89 -13.33 -7.68
CA LYS A 93 20.12 -13.83 -8.29
C LYS A 93 19.84 -15.11 -9.05
N GLY A 94 19.91 -15.05 -10.38
CA GLY A 94 19.52 -16.15 -11.24
C GLY A 94 18.05 -16.52 -11.09
N SER A 95 17.75 -17.72 -10.62
CA SER A 95 16.38 -18.23 -10.41
C SER A 95 15.94 -18.19 -8.93
N SER A 96 16.72 -17.59 -8.04
CA SER A 96 16.44 -17.56 -6.60
C SER A 96 16.65 -16.19 -6.02
N TRP A 97 16.29 -15.98 -4.75
CA TRP A 97 16.49 -14.74 -4.01
C TRP A 97 17.64 -14.87 -3.03
N GLN A 98 18.45 -13.82 -2.97
CA GLN A 98 19.41 -13.60 -1.90
C GLN A 98 18.83 -12.52 -0.97
N VAL A 99 18.65 -12.87 0.29
CA VAL A 99 18.21 -11.92 1.34
C VAL A 99 19.43 -11.47 2.10
N ASP A 100 19.49 -10.17 2.36
CA ASP A 100 20.56 -9.64 3.21
C ASP A 100 20.38 -10.17 4.64
N SER A 101 21.42 -10.79 5.18
CA SER A 101 21.42 -11.36 6.52
C SER A 101 21.36 -10.30 7.63
N SER A 102 21.82 -9.09 7.34
CA SER A 102 21.76 -7.95 8.26
C SER A 102 20.56 -7.08 7.95
N PRO A 103 19.53 -7.05 8.81
CA PRO A 103 18.36 -6.20 8.57
C PRO A 103 18.72 -4.71 8.67
N TYR A 104 17.97 -3.87 7.99
CA TYR A 104 17.89 -2.44 8.25
C TYR A 104 17.20 -2.24 9.60
N ARG A 105 17.85 -1.49 10.48
CA ARG A 105 17.36 -1.24 11.82
C ARG A 105 17.27 0.25 12.10
N GLY A 106 16.29 0.61 12.91
CA GLY A 106 16.07 1.99 13.33
C GLY A 106 14.71 2.17 13.98
N HIS A 107 13.67 1.57 13.40
CA HIS A 107 12.36 1.57 14.03
C HIS A 107 12.39 0.97 15.43
N GLN A 108 11.60 1.56 16.34
CA GLN A 108 11.43 1.15 17.73
C GLN A 108 10.10 0.44 17.97
N GLY A 109 9.30 0.26 16.93
CA GLY A 109 8.02 -0.44 16.91
C GLY A 109 7.89 -1.27 15.66
N SER A 110 6.76 -1.95 15.52
CA SER A 110 6.40 -2.73 14.34
C SER A 110 6.53 -1.90 13.07
N VAL A 111 7.06 -2.51 12.00
CA VAL A 111 7.01 -1.93 10.65
C VAL A 111 5.66 -2.31 10.06
N GLU A 112 4.82 -1.29 9.86
CA GLU A 112 3.43 -1.50 9.43
C GLU A 112 3.33 -1.55 7.90
N ASP A 113 4.08 -0.69 7.21
CA ASP A 113 4.06 -0.65 5.75
C ASP A 113 5.43 -0.30 5.16
N LEU A 114 5.62 -0.68 3.89
CA LEU A 114 6.83 -0.47 3.11
C LEU A 114 6.47 -0.11 1.67
N GLN A 115 7.18 0.86 1.11
CA GLN A 115 7.05 1.15 -0.31
C GLN A 115 8.38 1.56 -0.93
N TRP A 116 8.74 0.94 -2.06
CA TRP A 116 9.88 1.35 -2.87
C TRP A 116 9.60 2.66 -3.59
N SER A 117 10.63 3.47 -3.72
CA SER A 117 10.56 4.68 -4.53
C SER A 117 10.15 4.34 -5.98
N PRO A 118 9.21 5.11 -6.56
CA PRO A 118 8.79 4.89 -7.94
C PRO A 118 9.87 5.25 -8.97
N VAL A 119 10.94 5.94 -8.58
CA VAL A 119 12.00 6.41 -9.48
C VAL A 119 13.40 5.95 -9.11
N GLU A 120 13.70 5.76 -7.82
CA GLU A 120 15.04 5.38 -7.35
C GLU A 120 15.08 3.90 -6.93
N GLU A 121 15.84 3.09 -7.64
CA GLU A 121 15.90 1.64 -7.39
C GLU A 121 16.49 1.25 -6.03
N THR A 122 17.20 2.18 -5.35
CA THR A 122 17.87 1.92 -4.08
C THR A 122 17.18 2.50 -2.87
N VAL A 123 16.11 3.27 -3.07
CA VAL A 123 15.41 4.00 -2.01
C VAL A 123 14.05 3.37 -1.73
N PHE A 124 13.70 3.26 -0.43
CA PHE A 124 12.38 2.86 0.01
C PHE A 124 11.95 3.63 1.26
N ALA A 125 10.64 3.71 1.47
CA ALA A 125 10.02 4.28 2.66
C ALA A 125 9.48 3.15 3.56
N SER A 126 9.37 3.43 4.86
CA SER A 126 8.68 2.58 5.83
C SER A 126 7.86 3.42 6.80
N SER A 127 6.71 2.89 7.22
CA SER A 127 5.94 3.40 8.35
C SER A 127 6.01 2.43 9.53
N SER A 128 5.74 2.94 10.73
CA SER A 128 5.87 2.15 11.95
C SER A 128 4.94 2.61 13.08
N ALA A 129 4.63 1.68 13.97
CA ALA A 129 4.01 1.91 15.26
C ALA A 129 4.87 2.84 16.19
N ASP A 130 6.12 3.10 15.82
CA ASP A 130 6.94 4.12 16.51
C ASP A 130 6.58 5.57 16.10
N LYS A 131 5.49 5.78 15.36
CA LYS A 131 4.93 7.08 14.91
C LYS A 131 5.75 7.77 13.83
N THR A 132 6.74 7.06 13.29
CA THR A 132 7.66 7.62 12.30
C THR A 132 7.44 7.05 10.91
N VAL A 133 7.73 7.89 9.92
CA VAL A 133 8.04 7.46 8.55
C VAL A 133 9.54 7.62 8.34
N ARG A 134 10.16 6.63 7.72
CA ARG A 134 11.60 6.64 7.47
C ARG A 134 11.90 6.37 6.01
N ILE A 135 12.92 7.06 5.50
CA ILE A 135 13.44 6.86 4.13
C ILE A 135 14.81 6.22 4.24
N TRP A 136 15.01 5.16 3.47
CA TRP A 136 16.19 4.33 3.48
C TRP A 136 16.85 4.32 2.11
N ASP A 137 18.18 4.21 2.10
CA ASP A 137 18.95 3.96 0.89
C ASP A 137 19.75 2.68 1.06
N THR A 138 19.57 1.72 0.16
CA THR A 138 20.23 0.43 0.22
C THR A 138 21.74 0.48 -0.03
N ARG A 139 22.28 1.62 -0.50
CA ARG A 139 23.71 1.88 -0.63
C ARG A 139 24.38 2.15 0.72
N GLY A 140 23.59 2.65 1.69
CA GLY A 140 24.04 2.96 3.05
C GLY A 140 23.46 1.97 4.09
N ARG A 141 24.28 1.68 5.13
CA ARG A 141 23.86 0.77 6.22
C ARG A 141 23.82 1.46 7.57
N ASN A 142 24.03 2.76 7.61
CA ASN A 142 24.18 3.52 8.87
C ASN A 142 22.84 4.00 9.45
N GLY A 143 21.72 3.38 9.06
CA GLY A 143 20.37 3.76 9.47
C GLY A 143 19.60 4.50 8.36
N PRO A 144 18.41 5.03 8.69
CA PRO A 144 17.61 5.77 7.73
C PRO A 144 18.28 7.09 7.32
N GLN A 145 18.08 7.49 6.08
CA GLN A 145 18.55 8.79 5.56
C GLN A 145 17.68 9.93 6.09
N ILE A 146 16.38 9.64 6.27
CA ILE A 146 15.39 10.56 6.84
C ILE A 146 14.61 9.81 7.90
N SER A 147 14.32 10.48 9.02
CA SER A 147 13.40 10.02 10.05
C SER A 147 12.44 11.15 10.37
N LEU A 148 11.16 10.95 10.08
CA LEU A 148 10.11 11.92 10.23
C LEU A 148 9.15 11.47 11.33
N ASN A 149 8.94 12.27 12.36
CA ASN A 149 7.84 12.10 13.32
C ASN A 149 6.54 12.50 12.62
N ALA A 150 5.89 11.55 11.97
CA ALA A 150 4.80 11.82 11.07
C ALA A 150 3.48 12.07 11.80
N HIS A 151 3.16 11.26 12.80
CA HIS A 151 1.89 11.33 13.52
C HIS A 151 2.07 11.26 15.04
N SER A 152 0.97 11.44 15.77
CA SER A 152 0.94 11.30 17.24
C SER A 152 0.71 9.86 17.71
N THR A 153 0.23 9.03 16.82
CA THR A 153 -0.07 7.59 17.00
C THR A 153 0.61 6.77 15.91
N ASP A 154 0.37 5.48 15.89
CA ASP A 154 0.93 4.53 14.94
C ASP A 154 0.69 4.97 13.49
N VAL A 155 1.68 4.79 12.62
CA VAL A 155 1.58 5.07 11.19
C VAL A 155 1.39 3.76 10.46
N ASN A 156 0.14 3.48 10.07
CA ASN A 156 -0.25 2.18 9.54
C ASN A 156 0.12 1.99 8.08
N VAL A 157 0.01 3.06 7.29
CA VAL A 157 0.11 2.98 5.83
C VAL A 157 0.84 4.18 5.26
N ILE A 158 1.54 3.96 4.16
CA ILE A 158 2.18 4.99 3.36
C ILE A 158 1.90 4.74 1.88
N THR A 159 1.89 5.79 1.09
CA THR A 159 1.85 5.67 -0.35
C THR A 159 2.65 6.78 -1.02
N TRP A 160 3.47 6.39 -1.99
CA TRP A 160 4.32 7.29 -2.74
C TRP A 160 3.60 7.74 -4.01
N ASN A 161 3.59 9.04 -4.28
CA ASN A 161 3.03 9.54 -5.52
C ASN A 161 3.92 9.16 -6.71
N HIS A 162 3.33 8.53 -7.72
CA HIS A 162 4.07 8.03 -8.88
C HIS A 162 4.35 9.10 -9.93
N GLY A 163 3.52 10.14 -10.01
CA GLY A 163 3.71 11.27 -10.91
C GLY A 163 4.56 12.37 -10.27
N VAL A 164 4.17 12.80 -9.07
CA VAL A 164 4.91 13.80 -8.28
C VAL A 164 5.79 13.08 -7.25
N THR A 165 6.90 12.55 -7.70
CA THR A 165 7.72 11.55 -7.00
C THR A 165 8.40 12.02 -5.71
N TYR A 166 8.28 13.27 -5.35
CA TYR A 166 8.69 13.81 -4.05
C TYR A 166 7.55 13.91 -3.04
N LEU A 167 6.31 13.54 -3.41
CA LEU A 167 5.18 13.48 -2.48
C LEU A 167 4.99 12.07 -1.93
N LEU A 168 4.84 11.99 -0.61
CA LEU A 168 4.51 10.77 0.13
C LEU A 168 3.29 11.06 1.00
N ALA A 169 2.29 10.18 0.99
CA ALA A 169 1.18 10.26 1.93
C ALA A 169 1.37 9.22 3.05
N SER A 170 0.85 9.52 4.25
CA SER A 170 0.85 8.62 5.41
C SER A 170 -0.49 8.66 6.12
N GLY A 171 -1.00 7.49 6.55
CA GLY A 171 -2.22 7.33 7.32
C GLY A 171 -1.95 6.74 8.71
N SER A 172 -2.73 7.15 9.70
CA SER A 172 -2.47 6.83 11.10
C SER A 172 -3.72 6.33 11.85
N ASP A 173 -3.47 5.75 13.02
CA ASP A 173 -4.49 5.29 13.96
C ASP A 173 -5.39 6.40 14.50
N ASP A 174 -4.92 7.66 14.48
CA ASP A 174 -5.72 8.81 14.91
C ASP A 174 -6.80 9.23 13.89
N GLY A 175 -6.94 8.50 12.78
CA GLY A 175 -7.88 8.80 11.70
C GLY A 175 -7.41 9.94 10.79
N SER A 176 -6.22 10.47 11.00
CA SER A 176 -5.64 11.48 10.14
C SER A 176 -4.78 10.88 9.04
N PHE A 177 -4.72 11.57 7.91
CA PHE A 177 -3.69 11.34 6.92
C PHE A 177 -3.00 12.65 6.54
N LYS A 178 -1.74 12.55 6.15
CA LYS A 178 -0.89 13.69 5.82
C LYS A 178 -0.14 13.45 4.53
N VAL A 179 0.17 14.52 3.82
CA VAL A 179 1.02 14.52 2.64
C VAL A 179 2.29 15.30 2.92
N TRP A 180 3.42 14.76 2.52
CA TRP A 180 4.75 15.26 2.80
C TRP A 180 5.51 15.53 1.51
N ASP A 181 6.13 16.71 1.42
CA ASP A 181 7.14 17.00 0.39
C ASP A 181 8.53 16.57 0.91
N LEU A 182 9.07 15.52 0.33
CA LEU A 182 10.35 14.96 0.76
C LEU A 182 11.54 15.91 0.52
N ARG A 183 11.37 16.95 -0.32
CA ARG A 183 12.39 18.00 -0.54
C ARG A 183 12.45 18.97 0.64
N ALA A 184 11.30 19.21 1.30
CA ALA A 184 11.13 20.11 2.45
C ALA A 184 11.04 19.34 3.78
N ILE A 185 11.38 18.07 3.81
CA ILE A 185 11.15 17.16 4.95
C ILE A 185 11.82 17.63 6.26
N ARG A 186 12.86 18.45 6.18
CA ARG A 186 13.55 19.02 7.36
C ARG A 186 12.68 19.99 8.16
N GLU A 187 11.67 20.56 7.53
CA GLU A 187 10.71 21.46 8.16
C GLU A 187 9.70 20.68 9.03
N ALA A 188 9.62 19.35 8.84
CA ALA A 188 8.70 18.42 9.53
C ALA A 188 7.23 18.90 9.49
N SER A 189 6.88 19.72 8.48
CA SER A 189 5.54 20.22 8.24
C SER A 189 4.92 19.51 7.04
N PRO A 190 3.72 18.92 7.18
CA PRO A 190 3.02 18.33 6.04
C PRO A 190 2.51 19.44 5.10
N VAL A 191 2.50 19.16 3.80
CA VAL A 191 1.89 20.06 2.81
C VAL A 191 0.37 19.96 2.81
N ALA A 192 -0.18 18.84 3.31
CA ALA A 192 -1.61 18.67 3.56
C ALA A 192 -1.84 17.79 4.80
N HIS A 193 -2.90 18.09 5.56
CA HIS A 193 -3.30 17.36 6.76
C HIS A 193 -4.83 17.32 6.87
N PHE A 194 -5.38 16.11 6.87
CA PHE A 194 -6.81 15.87 6.93
C PHE A 194 -7.18 14.99 8.12
N THR A 195 -8.28 15.37 8.80
CA THR A 195 -8.78 14.72 10.04
C THR A 195 -10.26 14.33 9.91
N HIS A 196 -10.67 13.99 8.68
CA HIS A 196 -12.07 13.64 8.38
C HIS A 196 -12.49 12.34 9.06
N HIS A 197 -11.69 11.29 8.90
CA HIS A 197 -11.98 9.96 9.45
C HIS A 197 -11.94 9.96 10.98
N LYS A 198 -12.73 9.07 11.60
CA LYS A 198 -12.92 8.98 13.05
C LYS A 198 -12.23 7.78 13.68
N GLN A 199 -11.71 6.88 12.86
CA GLN A 199 -10.95 5.71 13.28
C GLN A 199 -9.71 5.54 12.40
N ALA A 200 -8.90 4.56 12.73
CA ALA A 200 -7.64 4.29 12.06
C ALA A 200 -7.75 4.27 10.53
N ILE A 201 -6.80 4.91 9.86
CA ILE A 201 -6.61 4.77 8.43
C ILE A 201 -6.06 3.38 8.16
N THR A 202 -6.73 2.62 7.29
CA THR A 202 -6.38 1.23 7.00
C THR A 202 -5.65 1.06 5.67
N SER A 203 -5.96 1.90 4.69
CA SER A 203 -5.25 1.91 3.40
C SER A 203 -5.33 3.28 2.74
N ILE A 204 -4.34 3.62 1.94
CA ILE A 204 -4.27 4.87 1.19
C ILE A 204 -3.51 4.63 -0.12
N GLU A 205 -4.06 5.11 -1.25
CA GLU A 205 -3.41 4.96 -2.54
C GLU A 205 -3.63 6.19 -3.43
N TRP A 206 -2.54 6.67 -4.06
CA TRP A 206 -2.63 7.68 -5.10
C TRP A 206 -3.24 7.10 -6.38
N ALA A 207 -4.04 7.90 -7.08
CA ALA A 207 -4.61 7.49 -8.36
C ALA A 207 -3.50 7.29 -9.40
N PRO A 208 -3.47 6.15 -10.12
CA PRO A 208 -2.38 5.85 -11.05
C PRO A 208 -2.35 6.74 -12.30
N ASN A 209 -3.46 7.44 -12.59
CA ASN A 209 -3.63 8.27 -13.78
C ASN A 209 -3.83 9.75 -13.45
N ASP A 210 -3.66 10.14 -12.19
CA ASP A 210 -3.87 11.50 -11.71
C ASP A 210 -2.95 11.77 -10.52
N ASP A 211 -2.14 12.80 -10.62
CA ASP A 211 -1.10 13.13 -9.65
C ASP A 211 -1.64 13.83 -8.39
N SER A 212 -2.89 14.30 -8.42
CA SER A 212 -3.53 15.06 -7.33
C SER A 212 -4.55 14.23 -6.53
N SER A 213 -5.09 13.16 -7.11
CA SER A 213 -6.14 12.38 -6.47
C SER A 213 -5.60 11.20 -5.67
N LEU A 214 -6.25 10.94 -4.54
CA LEU A 214 -5.99 9.76 -3.71
C LEU A 214 -7.27 9.19 -3.13
N CYS A 215 -7.27 7.90 -2.82
CA CYS A 215 -8.32 7.25 -2.05
C CYS A 215 -7.79 6.83 -0.68
N VAL A 216 -8.66 6.88 0.30
CA VAL A 216 -8.35 6.58 1.71
C VAL A 216 -9.45 5.69 2.27
N SER A 217 -9.10 4.57 2.89
CA SER A 217 -10.03 3.76 3.67
C SER A 217 -9.73 3.84 5.16
N SER A 218 -10.78 3.68 5.95
CA SER A 218 -10.69 3.74 7.40
C SER A 218 -11.54 2.66 8.07
N ALA A 219 -11.17 2.32 9.29
CA ALA A 219 -11.94 1.44 10.17
C ALA A 219 -13.28 2.06 10.61
N ASP A 220 -13.58 3.31 10.23
CA ASP A 220 -14.88 3.97 10.42
C ASP A 220 -15.92 3.61 9.33
N ASP A 221 -15.67 2.54 8.57
CA ASP A 221 -16.54 2.00 7.53
C ASP A 221 -16.69 2.92 6.30
N GLN A 222 -15.75 3.84 6.09
CA GLN A 222 -15.75 4.77 4.97
C GLN A 222 -14.54 4.58 4.06
N VAL A 223 -14.79 4.78 2.77
CA VAL A 223 -13.75 5.04 1.77
C VAL A 223 -13.98 6.42 1.18
N THR A 224 -12.98 7.25 1.20
CA THR A 224 -13.03 8.63 0.75
C THR A 224 -12.11 8.87 -0.44
N ILE A 225 -12.53 9.76 -1.33
CA ILE A 225 -11.74 10.16 -2.49
C ILE A 225 -11.46 11.65 -2.38
N TRP A 226 -10.23 12.01 -2.59
CA TRP A 226 -9.69 13.34 -2.41
C TRP A 226 -9.00 13.81 -3.67
N ASP A 227 -9.13 15.10 -3.96
CA ASP A 227 -8.34 15.80 -4.98
C ASP A 227 -7.63 17.00 -4.34
N LEU A 228 -6.32 16.91 -4.25
CA LEU A 228 -5.49 17.93 -3.62
C LEU A 228 -5.26 19.16 -4.51
N SER A 229 -5.67 19.12 -5.77
CA SER A 229 -5.61 20.28 -6.65
C SER A 229 -6.74 21.28 -6.40
N VAL A 230 -7.79 20.85 -5.68
CA VAL A 230 -8.92 21.73 -5.35
C VAL A 230 -8.49 22.71 -4.28
N GLU A 231 -8.50 24.01 -4.64
CA GLU A 231 -8.22 25.09 -3.70
C GLU A 231 -9.44 25.36 -2.80
N ALA A 232 -9.18 25.78 -1.55
CA ALA A 232 -10.24 26.24 -0.67
C ALA A 232 -10.76 27.58 -1.18
N GLU A 233 -12.06 27.68 -1.45
CA GLU A 233 -12.68 28.97 -1.77
C GLU A 233 -12.66 29.91 -0.54
N GLU A 234 -12.53 31.21 -0.78
CA GLU A 234 -12.68 32.21 0.27
C GLU A 234 -14.16 32.25 0.70
N GLY A 235 -14.46 31.69 1.87
CA GLY A 235 -15.82 31.65 2.40
C GLY A 235 -15.89 30.98 3.77
N PRO A 236 -17.06 30.92 4.41
CA PRO A 236 -17.22 30.15 5.64
C PRO A 236 -16.95 28.67 5.33
N PRO A 237 -16.27 27.93 6.23
CA PRO A 237 -15.97 26.53 6.04
C PRO A 237 -17.28 25.74 5.89
N GLY A 238 -17.36 24.90 4.84
CA GLY A 238 -18.43 23.94 4.68
C GLY A 238 -18.32 22.79 5.67
N ASP A 239 -19.28 21.87 5.65
CA ASP A 239 -19.27 20.67 6.50
C ASP A 239 -18.12 19.72 6.19
N TYR A 240 -17.57 19.81 4.98
CA TYR A 240 -16.47 18.99 4.47
C TYR A 240 -15.37 19.83 3.84
N PRO A 241 -14.12 19.36 3.89
CA PRO A 241 -13.04 19.98 3.14
C PRO A 241 -13.35 19.99 1.63
N PRO A 242 -13.05 21.07 0.89
CA PRO A 242 -13.32 21.13 -0.55
C PRO A 242 -12.59 20.07 -1.37
N GLN A 243 -11.47 19.55 -0.87
CA GLN A 243 -10.70 18.47 -1.46
C GLN A 243 -11.40 17.10 -1.37
N LEU A 244 -12.39 16.93 -0.48
CA LEU A 244 -13.13 15.69 -0.34
C LEU A 244 -14.21 15.58 -1.42
N LEU A 245 -13.96 14.74 -2.43
CA LEU A 245 -14.85 14.62 -3.59
C LEU A 245 -15.97 13.60 -3.40
N PHE A 246 -15.71 12.52 -2.65
CA PHE A 246 -16.65 11.41 -2.57
C PHE A 246 -16.46 10.61 -1.28
N ILE A 247 -17.57 10.12 -0.72
CA ILE A 247 -17.61 9.21 0.42
C ILE A 247 -18.38 7.96 0.01
N HIS A 248 -17.72 6.80 0.06
CA HIS A 248 -18.33 5.48 -0.12
C HIS A 248 -18.56 4.83 1.23
N GLN A 249 -19.76 4.28 1.42
CA GLN A 249 -20.19 3.60 2.66
C GLN A 249 -20.95 2.32 2.31
N GLY A 250 -21.17 1.48 3.32
CA GLY A 250 -21.98 0.26 3.21
C GLY A 250 -21.17 -1.03 3.32
N GLN A 251 -19.87 -0.93 3.58
CA GLN A 251 -19.01 -2.04 3.99
C GLN A 251 -18.61 -1.88 5.47
N HIS A 252 -18.31 -3.00 6.14
CA HIS A 252 -17.87 -3.01 7.52
C HIS A 252 -16.37 -3.31 7.63
N ASN A 253 -15.67 -2.52 8.46
CA ASN A 253 -14.27 -2.69 8.79
C ASN A 253 -13.41 -2.83 7.52
N VAL A 254 -13.44 -1.77 6.70
CA VAL A 254 -12.70 -1.71 5.43
C VAL A 254 -11.21 -1.85 5.70
N LYS A 255 -10.53 -2.73 4.98
CA LYS A 255 -9.11 -3.06 5.18
C LYS A 255 -8.22 -2.47 4.11
N GLU A 256 -8.61 -2.60 2.84
CA GLU A 256 -7.80 -2.19 1.70
C GLU A 256 -8.63 -1.41 0.69
N VAL A 257 -8.00 -0.44 0.05
CA VAL A 257 -8.56 0.28 -1.10
C VAL A 257 -7.50 0.39 -2.18
N HIS A 258 -7.87 0.04 -3.43
CA HIS A 258 -6.96 0.09 -4.57
C HIS A 258 -7.64 0.65 -5.81
N TRP A 259 -6.93 1.52 -6.50
CA TRP A 259 -7.30 1.93 -7.85
C TRP A 259 -7.00 0.83 -8.86
N HIS A 260 -7.88 0.69 -9.85
CA HIS A 260 -7.61 -0.21 -10.96
C HIS A 260 -6.59 0.44 -11.91
N PRO A 261 -5.43 -0.20 -12.17
CA PRO A 261 -4.35 0.46 -12.89
C PRO A 261 -4.64 0.74 -14.37
N GLN A 262 -5.62 0.04 -14.96
CA GLN A 262 -5.97 0.13 -16.39
C GLN A 262 -7.34 0.78 -16.66
N ILE A 263 -8.19 0.86 -15.65
CA ILE A 263 -9.53 1.44 -15.80
C ILE A 263 -9.61 2.68 -14.91
N PRO A 264 -9.49 3.88 -15.48
CA PRO A 264 -9.49 5.11 -14.69
C PRO A 264 -10.75 5.26 -13.85
N GLY A 265 -10.55 5.60 -12.57
CA GLY A 265 -11.61 5.82 -11.60
C GLY A 265 -12.30 4.55 -11.07
N LEU A 266 -11.92 3.35 -11.53
CA LEU A 266 -12.41 2.10 -10.92
C LEU A 266 -11.64 1.80 -9.65
N ILE A 267 -12.36 1.53 -8.57
CA ILE A 267 -11.82 1.25 -7.24
C ILE A 267 -12.27 -0.14 -6.79
N THR A 268 -11.38 -0.84 -6.12
CA THR A 268 -11.65 -2.09 -5.41
C THR A 268 -11.37 -1.92 -3.93
N THR A 269 -12.24 -2.47 -3.09
CA THR A 269 -12.06 -2.46 -1.63
C THR A 269 -12.27 -3.84 -1.06
N THR A 270 -11.55 -4.14 0.02
CA THR A 270 -11.79 -5.32 0.84
C THR A 270 -12.25 -4.90 2.23
N ALA A 271 -13.17 -5.67 2.80
CA ALA A 271 -13.74 -5.43 4.11
C ALA A 271 -14.08 -6.75 4.79
N GLU A 272 -14.48 -6.71 6.05
CA GLU A 272 -14.85 -7.91 6.81
C GLU A 272 -16.02 -8.66 6.18
N ASP A 273 -16.97 -7.95 5.58
CA ASP A 273 -18.15 -8.47 4.91
C ASP A 273 -17.94 -8.78 3.41
N GLY A 274 -16.73 -8.68 2.88
CA GLY A 274 -16.39 -9.04 1.51
C GLY A 274 -15.61 -7.96 0.77
N PHE A 275 -15.77 -7.92 -0.56
CA PHE A 275 -15.11 -6.92 -1.41
C PHE A 275 -16.14 -6.19 -2.26
N ASN A 276 -15.83 -4.94 -2.59
CA ASN A 276 -16.59 -4.13 -3.53
C ASN A 276 -15.73 -3.72 -4.72
N VAL A 277 -16.39 -3.50 -5.85
CA VAL A 277 -15.81 -2.88 -7.04
C VAL A 277 -16.77 -1.79 -7.49
N PHE A 278 -16.31 -0.55 -7.50
CA PHE A 278 -17.16 0.58 -7.86
C PHE A 278 -16.39 1.66 -8.63
N LYS A 279 -17.13 2.48 -9.35
CA LYS A 279 -16.62 3.68 -10.00
C LYS A 279 -17.49 4.84 -9.58
N PRO A 280 -16.99 5.79 -8.80
CA PRO A 280 -17.77 6.96 -8.40
C PRO A 280 -18.09 7.84 -9.62
N ALA A 281 -19.29 8.37 -9.65
CA ALA A 281 -19.67 9.40 -10.61
C ALA A 281 -19.21 10.76 -10.06
N ILE A 282 -17.92 11.06 -10.18
CA ILE A 282 -17.37 12.35 -9.83
C ILE A 282 -17.37 13.21 -11.08
N ASN A 283 -18.12 14.32 -11.07
CA ASN A 283 -18.01 15.33 -12.12
C ASN A 283 -16.72 16.14 -11.86
N VAL A 284 -15.63 15.66 -12.40
CA VAL A 284 -14.44 16.51 -12.51
C VAL A 284 -14.74 17.51 -13.60
N SER A 285 -14.96 18.76 -13.23
CA SER A 285 -15.00 19.87 -14.20
C SER A 285 -13.63 19.92 -14.88
N THR A 286 -13.60 19.50 -16.14
CA THR A 286 -12.45 19.61 -17.04
C THR A 286 -12.14 21.06 -17.36
#